data_029bf5c7fa3200af5d6ef3dacbfb848f
#
_entry.id   029bf5c7fa3200af5d6ef3dacbfb848f
#
_cell.length_a   1.000
_cell.length_b   1.000
_cell.length_c   1.000
_cell.angle_alpha   90.00
_cell.angle_beta   90.00
_cell.angle_gamma   90.00
#
_symmetry.space_group_name_H-M   'P 1'
#
loop_
_entity.id
_entity.type
_entity.pdbx_description
1 polymer ?
#
loop_
_entity_poly.entity_id
_entity_poly.type
_entity_poly.pdbx_seq_one_letter_code
_entity_poly.pdbx_strand_id
1 'polypeptide(L)'
;YIFVGHSLNEYYTLKSDGIWQMNEAAEAAQYGCQPGDRKVLDQQKKGEDGYGVINGDDRVFCGQSTPTWYGGMSNTFSFAGFDLTVFVNYAGGHKINNSLLRYQNSYNTWGNMGVDYYNNYWTVDRPSNKYPAPRIGSPYANGDGTDANFQKGNYLRIKNVELGYTLPSRITRAFGASSLRLYASVQNLYTFTAFTGYDVEAWDTTNTYPGARAFIGGLTLSF
;
A
#
# COMPACT_ATOMS: atom_id res chain seq x y z
N TYR A 1 0.33 -21.49 -2.47
CA TYR A 1 1.44 -22.43 -2.75
C TYR A 1 2.53 -22.25 -1.69
N ILE A 2 3.18 -23.34 -1.31
CA ILE A 2 4.35 -23.35 -0.42
C ILE A 2 5.49 -24.01 -1.18
N PHE A 3 6.61 -23.33 -1.27
CA PHE A 3 7.79 -23.82 -1.99
C PHE A 3 8.98 -23.90 -1.03
N VAL A 4 9.75 -25.00 -1.13
CA VAL A 4 10.97 -25.16 -0.35
C VAL A 4 12.02 -24.12 -0.79
N GLY A 5 12.63 -23.42 0.16
CA GLY A 5 13.57 -22.34 -0.10
C GLY A 5 12.97 -20.94 -0.31
N HIS A 6 11.64 -20.82 -0.26
CA HIS A 6 10.92 -19.56 -0.41
C HIS A 6 10.18 -19.17 0.89
N SER A 7 9.89 -17.89 1.03
CA SER A 7 9.10 -17.37 2.15
C SER A 7 7.65 -17.85 2.06
N LEU A 8 7.03 -18.20 3.21
CA LEU A 8 5.61 -18.60 3.26
C LEU A 8 4.66 -17.54 2.69
N ASN A 9 5.04 -16.27 2.77
CA ASN A 9 4.23 -15.13 2.36
C ASN A 9 4.74 -14.51 1.05
N GLU A 10 5.46 -15.28 0.24
CA GLU A 10 5.92 -14.85 -1.07
C GLU A 10 4.80 -14.96 -2.10
N TYR A 11 4.68 -13.92 -2.92
CA TYR A 11 3.70 -13.88 -4.00
C TYR A 11 4.21 -14.65 -5.21
N TYR A 12 3.49 -15.70 -5.59
CA TYR A 12 3.73 -16.50 -6.78
C TYR A 12 2.56 -16.32 -7.74
N THR A 13 2.75 -15.48 -8.77
CA THR A 13 1.69 -15.04 -9.68
C THR A 13 2.23 -14.65 -11.06
N LEU A 14 1.33 -14.38 -11.99
CA LEU A 14 1.70 -13.90 -13.33
C LEU A 14 2.27 -12.49 -13.25
N LYS A 15 3.24 -12.19 -14.10
CA LYS A 15 3.86 -10.87 -14.16
C LYS A 15 3.22 -10.01 -15.25
N SER A 16 2.69 -8.85 -14.85
CA SER A 16 2.16 -7.86 -15.80
C SER A 16 3.29 -7.09 -16.47
N ASP A 17 3.16 -6.86 -17.78
CA ASP A 17 4.10 -6.11 -18.63
C ASP A 17 3.42 -4.92 -19.33
N GLY A 18 2.51 -4.28 -18.64
CA GLY A 18 1.79 -3.11 -19.16
C GLY A 18 0.53 -3.45 -19.94
N ILE A 19 0.35 -2.77 -21.06
CA ILE A 19 -0.85 -2.84 -21.91
C ILE A 19 -0.43 -3.07 -23.35
N TRP A 20 -1.09 -3.99 -24.05
CA TRP A 20 -0.87 -4.25 -25.46
C TRP A 20 -1.12 -2.98 -26.29
N GLN A 21 -0.15 -2.59 -27.11
CA GLN A 21 -0.23 -1.42 -27.97
C GLN A 21 -0.65 -1.78 -29.41
N MET A 22 -1.03 -0.78 -30.21
CA MET A 22 -1.49 -1.01 -31.59
C MET A 22 -0.43 -1.71 -32.47
N ASN A 23 0.83 -1.42 -32.28
CA ASN A 23 1.94 -2.04 -33.02
C ASN A 23 2.20 -3.51 -32.60
N GLU A 24 1.61 -3.95 -31.49
CA GLU A 24 1.70 -5.31 -30.96
C GLU A 24 0.45 -6.14 -31.25
N ALA A 25 -0.49 -5.65 -32.06
CA ALA A 25 -1.80 -6.26 -32.29
C ALA A 25 -1.72 -7.74 -32.77
N ALA A 26 -0.77 -8.04 -33.66
CA ALA A 26 -0.60 -9.41 -34.17
C ALA A 26 -0.07 -10.38 -33.08
N GLU A 27 0.79 -9.89 -32.19
CA GLU A 27 1.27 -10.67 -31.06
C GLU A 27 0.18 -10.84 -30.01
N ALA A 28 -0.53 -9.77 -29.65
CA ALA A 28 -1.65 -9.82 -28.72
C ALA A 28 -2.71 -10.86 -29.11
N ALA A 29 -3.01 -10.97 -30.42
CA ALA A 29 -3.97 -11.94 -30.95
C ALA A 29 -3.58 -13.40 -30.70
N GLN A 30 -2.27 -13.72 -30.60
CA GLN A 30 -1.78 -15.07 -30.27
C GLN A 30 -2.18 -15.48 -28.85
N TYR A 31 -2.29 -14.52 -27.93
CA TYR A 31 -2.71 -14.71 -26.54
C TYR A 31 -4.21 -14.49 -26.32
N GLY A 32 -5.01 -14.41 -27.40
CA GLY A 32 -6.43 -14.09 -27.30
C GLY A 32 -6.73 -12.68 -26.81
N CYS A 33 -5.76 -11.79 -26.87
CA CYS A 33 -5.84 -10.39 -26.47
C CYS A 33 -5.91 -9.46 -27.69
N GLN A 34 -6.17 -8.20 -27.45
CA GLN A 34 -6.13 -7.13 -28.46
C GLN A 34 -5.50 -5.87 -27.86
N PRO A 35 -5.10 -4.89 -28.70
CA PRO A 35 -4.62 -3.60 -28.21
C PRO A 35 -5.57 -2.99 -27.18
N GLY A 36 -4.99 -2.48 -26.08
CA GLY A 36 -5.72 -2.00 -24.92
C GLY A 36 -5.94 -3.02 -23.82
N ASP A 37 -5.71 -4.32 -24.06
CA ASP A 37 -5.76 -5.32 -22.99
C ASP A 37 -4.48 -5.33 -22.18
N ARG A 38 -4.56 -5.84 -20.93
CA ARG A 38 -3.37 -6.02 -20.08
C ARG A 38 -2.45 -7.09 -20.66
N LYS A 39 -1.18 -6.73 -20.79
CA LYS A 39 -0.12 -7.63 -21.21
C LYS A 39 0.42 -8.40 -20.00
N VAL A 40 0.56 -9.71 -20.15
CA VAL A 40 1.16 -10.62 -19.18
C VAL A 40 2.38 -11.25 -19.85
N LEU A 41 3.49 -11.38 -19.11
CA LEU A 41 4.70 -12.02 -19.61
C LEU A 41 4.50 -13.53 -19.71
N ASP A 42 4.74 -14.05 -20.90
CA ASP A 42 4.99 -15.46 -21.15
C ASP A 42 6.43 -15.78 -20.73
N GLN A 43 6.61 -16.77 -19.88
CA GLN A 43 7.93 -17.17 -19.39
C GLN A 43 8.65 -18.11 -20.36
N GLN A 44 7.92 -18.73 -21.28
CA GLN A 44 8.47 -19.56 -22.36
C GLN A 44 8.99 -18.68 -23.49
N LYS A 45 10.09 -19.09 -24.09
CA LYS A 45 10.65 -18.40 -25.26
C LYS A 45 9.99 -18.89 -26.54
N LYS A 46 9.97 -18.01 -27.53
CA LYS A 46 9.47 -18.37 -28.88
C LYS A 46 10.16 -19.61 -29.41
N GLY A 47 9.37 -20.64 -29.67
CA GLY A 47 9.84 -21.97 -30.16
C GLY A 47 9.95 -23.02 -29.06
N GLU A 48 9.76 -22.68 -27.81
CA GLU A 48 9.61 -23.63 -26.69
C GLU A 48 8.18 -24.14 -26.59
N ASP A 49 8.00 -25.31 -25.97
CA ASP A 49 6.69 -25.86 -25.68
C ASP A 49 5.93 -24.96 -24.67
N GLY A 50 4.68 -24.69 -24.96
CA GLY A 50 3.85 -23.80 -24.15
C GLY A 50 3.90 -22.30 -24.54
N TYR A 51 4.83 -21.87 -25.39
CA TYR A 51 4.86 -20.49 -25.88
C TYR A 51 3.56 -20.08 -26.58
N GLY A 52 3.05 -18.89 -26.24
CA GLY A 52 1.80 -18.37 -26.79
C GLY A 52 0.56 -18.70 -25.96
N VAL A 53 0.72 -19.37 -24.81
CA VAL A 53 -0.38 -19.74 -23.91
C VAL A 53 -0.03 -19.36 -22.47
N ILE A 54 -0.67 -18.32 -21.95
CA ILE A 54 -0.48 -17.93 -20.54
C ILE A 54 -1.20 -18.92 -19.62
N ASN A 55 -0.44 -19.56 -18.74
CA ASN A 55 -0.94 -20.58 -17.83
C ASN A 55 -0.23 -20.56 -16.45
N GLY A 56 -0.27 -21.67 -15.70
CA GLY A 56 0.36 -21.80 -14.37
C GLY A 56 1.88 -21.77 -14.39
N ASP A 57 2.50 -22.15 -15.51
CA ASP A 57 3.95 -22.25 -15.67
C ASP A 57 4.59 -20.86 -15.89
N ASP A 58 3.75 -19.84 -16.24
CA ASP A 58 4.18 -18.45 -16.39
C ASP A 58 4.23 -17.68 -15.07
N ARG A 59 3.90 -18.33 -13.95
CA ARG A 59 3.98 -17.67 -12.66
C ARG A 59 5.42 -17.54 -12.19
N VAL A 60 5.69 -16.40 -11.58
CA VAL A 60 7.01 -16.08 -11.03
C VAL A 60 6.86 -15.50 -9.60
N PHE A 61 7.94 -15.53 -8.85
CA PHE A 61 7.99 -14.89 -7.55
C PHE A 61 8.07 -13.37 -7.71
N CYS A 62 7.05 -12.68 -7.23
CA CYS A 62 6.89 -11.23 -7.40
C CYS A 62 7.20 -10.42 -6.13
N GLY A 63 7.89 -11.01 -5.17
CA GLY A 63 8.17 -10.44 -3.84
C GLY A 63 7.25 -10.99 -2.77
N GLN A 64 7.31 -10.44 -1.58
CA GLN A 64 6.62 -10.99 -0.40
C GLN A 64 5.79 -9.94 0.33
N SER A 65 4.80 -10.40 1.11
CA SER A 65 3.95 -9.52 1.95
C SER A 65 4.56 -9.19 3.30
N THR A 66 5.52 -9.99 3.77
CA THR A 66 6.19 -9.75 5.06
C THR A 66 7.33 -8.76 4.88
N PRO A 67 7.45 -7.71 5.71
CA PRO A 67 8.58 -6.81 5.68
C PRO A 67 9.91 -7.53 5.89
N THR A 68 10.94 -7.17 5.12
CA THR A 68 12.31 -7.67 5.30
C THR A 68 13.09 -6.89 6.35
N TRP A 69 12.64 -5.67 6.63
CA TRP A 69 13.18 -4.83 7.69
C TRP A 69 12.06 -4.01 8.33
N TYR A 70 12.16 -3.82 9.62
CA TYR A 70 11.23 -3.00 10.41
C TYR A 70 11.93 -2.51 11.68
N GLY A 71 11.37 -1.48 12.26
CA GLY A 71 11.85 -0.95 13.53
C GLY A 71 11.01 0.19 14.05
N GLY A 72 11.39 0.69 15.21
CA GLY A 72 10.76 1.83 15.84
C GLY A 72 11.75 2.57 16.73
N MET A 73 11.49 3.86 16.92
CA MET A 73 12.31 4.73 17.75
C MET A 73 11.41 5.64 18.58
N SER A 74 11.67 5.67 19.89
CA SER A 74 11.04 6.62 20.81
C SER A 74 12.09 7.59 21.33
N ASN A 75 11.82 8.89 21.19
CA ASN A 75 12.66 9.94 21.74
C ASN A 75 11.83 10.78 22.70
N THR A 76 12.41 11.05 23.86
CA THR A 76 11.84 11.96 24.86
C THR A 76 12.83 13.09 25.16
N PHE A 77 12.37 14.32 25.02
CA PHE A 77 13.11 15.53 25.31
C PHE A 77 12.45 16.23 26.48
N SER A 78 13.22 16.61 27.50
CA SER A 78 12.70 17.31 28.67
C SER A 78 13.48 18.59 28.92
N PHE A 79 12.77 19.70 29.07
CA PHE A 79 13.38 21.00 29.36
C PHE A 79 12.39 21.93 30.08
N ALA A 80 12.79 22.52 31.17
CA ALA A 80 12.05 23.56 31.92
C ALA A 80 10.59 23.20 32.26
N GLY A 81 10.33 21.92 32.60
CA GLY A 81 8.99 21.40 32.91
C GLY A 81 8.21 20.93 31.71
N PHE A 82 8.69 21.17 30.48
CA PHE A 82 8.17 20.56 29.26
C PHE A 82 8.77 19.18 29.04
N ASP A 83 7.96 18.27 28.53
CA ASP A 83 8.39 16.98 28.00
C ASP A 83 7.73 16.75 26.63
N LEU A 84 8.54 16.37 25.64
CA LEU A 84 8.09 16.01 24.30
C LEU A 84 8.53 14.59 24.02
N THR A 85 7.57 13.71 23.79
CA THR A 85 7.82 12.34 23.35
C THR A 85 7.36 12.16 21.92
N VAL A 86 8.25 11.61 21.07
CA VAL A 86 7.95 11.28 19.67
C VAL A 86 8.27 9.80 19.46
N PHE A 87 7.26 9.05 19.04
CA PHE A 87 7.43 7.65 18.62
C PHE A 87 7.18 7.53 17.13
N VAL A 88 8.15 6.95 16.44
CA VAL A 88 8.07 6.60 15.02
C VAL A 88 8.26 5.11 14.84
N ASN A 89 7.54 4.52 13.87
CA ASN A 89 7.77 3.17 13.40
C ASN A 89 7.95 3.17 11.88
N TYR A 90 8.65 2.17 11.39
CA TYR A 90 8.92 2.02 9.97
C TYR A 90 9.06 0.54 9.60
N ALA A 91 8.69 0.21 8.37
CA ALA A 91 8.91 -1.11 7.80
C ALA A 91 9.06 -1.00 6.27
N GLY A 92 9.66 -2.03 5.68
CA GLY A 92 9.78 -2.08 4.23
C GLY A 92 10.38 -3.36 3.69
N GLY A 93 10.70 -3.35 2.39
CA GLY A 93 11.15 -4.51 1.66
C GLY A 93 10.03 -5.50 1.32
N HIS A 94 8.77 -5.12 1.51
CA HIS A 94 7.60 -5.93 1.19
C HIS A 94 6.72 -5.26 0.14
N LYS A 95 5.83 -6.05 -0.44
CA LYS A 95 4.77 -5.58 -1.35
C LYS A 95 3.41 -5.80 -0.73
N ILE A 96 2.48 -4.94 -1.07
CA ILE A 96 1.08 -5.03 -0.67
C ILE A 96 0.25 -5.19 -1.94
N ASN A 97 -0.60 -6.21 -2.00
CA ASN A 97 -1.61 -6.31 -3.03
C ASN A 97 -2.73 -5.31 -2.71
N ASN A 98 -2.74 -4.18 -3.42
CA ASN A 98 -3.76 -3.16 -3.24
C ASN A 98 -5.04 -3.56 -4.00
N SER A 99 -5.89 -4.31 -3.34
CA SER A 99 -7.13 -4.82 -3.93
C SER A 99 -8.15 -3.72 -4.29
N LEU A 100 -8.05 -2.50 -3.75
CA LEU A 100 -8.86 -1.37 -4.19
C LEU A 100 -8.59 -1.02 -5.66
N LEU A 101 -7.36 -1.19 -6.14
CA LEU A 101 -7.01 -0.91 -7.53
C LEU A 101 -7.74 -1.84 -8.51
N ARG A 102 -8.13 -3.03 -8.07
CA ARG A 102 -8.97 -3.96 -8.82
C ARG A 102 -10.28 -3.30 -9.30
N TYR A 103 -10.88 -2.48 -8.44
CA TYR A 103 -12.13 -1.79 -8.74
C TYR A 103 -11.90 -0.42 -9.39
N GLN A 104 -10.82 0.24 -9.06
CA GLN A 104 -10.52 1.60 -9.50
C GLN A 104 -9.84 1.67 -10.86
N ASN A 105 -9.01 0.67 -11.21
CA ASN A 105 -8.13 0.72 -12.39
C ASN A 105 -8.62 -0.15 -13.56
N SER A 106 -9.90 -0.50 -13.59
CA SER A 106 -10.50 -1.22 -14.70
C SER A 106 -11.97 -0.87 -14.86
N TYR A 107 -12.49 -1.11 -16.06
CA TYR A 107 -13.93 -1.12 -16.26
C TYR A 107 -14.51 -2.40 -15.64
N ASN A 108 -15.45 -2.23 -14.72
CA ASN A 108 -16.17 -3.34 -14.11
C ASN A 108 -17.66 -2.97 -13.92
N THR A 109 -18.51 -3.98 -13.74
CA THR A 109 -19.94 -3.79 -13.59
C THR A 109 -20.41 -3.61 -12.14
N TRP A 110 -19.48 -3.66 -11.17
CA TRP A 110 -19.79 -3.69 -9.74
C TRP A 110 -19.61 -2.35 -9.02
N GLY A 111 -19.01 -1.36 -9.68
CA GLY A 111 -18.74 -0.09 -9.04
C GLY A 111 -18.23 0.97 -10.01
N ASN A 112 -18.03 2.17 -9.47
CA ASN A 112 -17.47 3.27 -10.22
C ASN A 112 -15.96 3.10 -10.38
N MET A 113 -15.46 3.40 -11.57
CA MET A 113 -14.02 3.46 -11.83
C MET A 113 -13.39 4.68 -11.14
N GLY A 114 -12.11 4.56 -10.82
CA GLY A 114 -11.34 5.68 -10.25
C GLY A 114 -11.17 6.82 -11.25
N VAL A 115 -11.06 8.04 -10.76
CA VAL A 115 -10.88 9.24 -11.59
C VAL A 115 -9.60 9.16 -12.42
N ASP A 116 -8.51 8.63 -11.86
CA ASP A 116 -7.25 8.46 -12.57
C ASP A 116 -7.39 7.50 -13.75
N TYR A 117 -8.14 6.40 -13.56
CA TYR A 117 -8.44 5.47 -14.63
C TYR A 117 -9.30 6.13 -15.70
N TYR A 118 -10.40 6.78 -15.32
CA TYR A 118 -11.30 7.46 -16.24
C TYR A 118 -10.57 8.47 -17.12
N ASN A 119 -9.65 9.23 -16.57
CA ASN A 119 -8.89 10.24 -17.30
C ASN A 119 -7.76 9.66 -18.17
N ASN A 120 -7.28 8.44 -17.88
CA ASN A 120 -6.03 7.91 -18.45
C ASN A 120 -6.12 6.48 -19.00
N TYR A 121 -7.31 5.90 -19.16
CA TYR A 121 -7.45 4.57 -19.77
C TYR A 121 -6.94 4.59 -21.23
N TRP A 122 -6.50 3.44 -21.69
CA TRP A 122 -5.93 3.28 -23.02
C TRP A 122 -6.98 3.55 -24.12
N THR A 123 -6.59 4.34 -25.10
CA THR A 123 -7.28 4.51 -26.39
C THR A 123 -6.24 4.56 -27.50
N VAL A 124 -6.66 4.41 -28.76
CA VAL A 124 -5.76 4.51 -29.91
C VAL A 124 -5.07 5.87 -29.97
N ASP A 125 -5.79 6.97 -29.68
CA ASP A 125 -5.29 8.34 -29.73
C ASP A 125 -4.51 8.72 -28.46
N ARG A 126 -4.71 7.97 -27.37
CA ARG A 126 -4.06 8.20 -26.08
C ARG A 126 -3.57 6.85 -25.51
N PRO A 127 -2.43 6.33 -25.99
CA PRO A 127 -1.86 5.10 -25.48
C PRO A 127 -1.53 5.20 -24.00
N SER A 128 -1.86 4.16 -23.23
CA SER A 128 -1.52 4.02 -21.81
C SER A 128 -0.80 2.71 -21.63
N ASN A 129 0.27 2.70 -20.82
CA ASN A 129 0.92 1.45 -20.40
C ASN A 129 0.54 1.03 -18.98
N LYS A 130 -0.37 1.77 -18.34
CA LYS A 130 -0.81 1.53 -16.96
C LYS A 130 -2.25 1.08 -16.89
N TYR A 131 -3.12 1.73 -17.63
CA TYR A 131 -4.56 1.53 -17.52
C TYR A 131 -5.11 0.88 -18.80
N PRO A 132 -5.75 -0.30 -18.70
CA PRO A 132 -6.31 -0.98 -19.87
C PRO A 132 -7.50 -0.21 -20.45
N ALA A 133 -7.87 -0.56 -21.67
CA ALA A 133 -9.09 -0.07 -22.31
C ALA A 133 -10.34 -0.50 -21.51
N PRO A 134 -11.40 0.32 -21.45
CA PRO A 134 -12.65 -0.01 -20.76
C PRO A 134 -13.48 -1.02 -21.59
N ARG A 135 -13.13 -2.28 -21.47
CA ARG A 135 -13.75 -3.37 -22.23
C ARG A 135 -14.19 -4.51 -21.32
N ILE A 136 -15.45 -4.94 -21.47
CA ILE A 136 -15.97 -6.13 -20.79
C ILE A 136 -15.28 -7.37 -21.36
N GLY A 137 -14.89 -8.28 -20.47
CA GLY A 137 -14.23 -9.54 -20.84
C GLY A 137 -12.78 -9.41 -21.28
N SER A 138 -12.15 -8.23 -21.11
CA SER A 138 -10.72 -8.03 -21.31
C SER A 138 -9.94 -8.91 -20.32
N PRO A 139 -9.01 -9.77 -20.80
CA PRO A 139 -8.20 -10.59 -19.91
C PRO A 139 -7.39 -9.73 -18.94
N TYR A 140 -7.33 -10.13 -17.68
CA TYR A 140 -6.54 -9.49 -16.62
C TYR A 140 -6.78 -7.97 -16.45
N ALA A 141 -7.88 -7.40 -16.97
CA ALA A 141 -8.13 -5.96 -16.97
C ALA A 141 -8.05 -5.34 -15.56
N ASN A 142 -8.63 -6.02 -14.57
CA ASN A 142 -8.63 -5.60 -13.16
C ASN A 142 -7.33 -5.97 -12.41
N GLY A 143 -6.36 -6.61 -13.07
CA GLY A 143 -5.11 -7.06 -12.49
C GLY A 143 -5.19 -8.35 -11.67
N ASP A 144 -6.34 -9.01 -11.63
CA ASP A 144 -6.50 -10.30 -10.93
C ASP A 144 -5.58 -11.36 -11.52
N GLY A 145 -4.99 -12.16 -10.64
CA GLY A 145 -4.04 -13.21 -11.02
C GLY A 145 -2.68 -12.70 -11.50
N THR A 146 -2.43 -11.38 -11.42
CA THR A 146 -1.15 -10.76 -11.80
C THR A 146 -0.60 -9.88 -10.69
N ASP A 147 0.64 -9.39 -10.86
CA ASP A 147 1.28 -8.43 -9.95
C ASP A 147 0.91 -6.96 -10.23
N ALA A 148 -0.04 -6.68 -11.13
CA ALA A 148 -0.40 -5.33 -11.57
C ALA A 148 -0.89 -4.40 -10.45
N ASN A 149 -1.50 -4.97 -9.41
CA ASN A 149 -2.01 -4.24 -8.26
C ASN A 149 -1.04 -4.22 -7.07
N PHE A 150 0.16 -4.78 -7.23
CA PHE A 150 1.15 -4.82 -6.16
C PHE A 150 1.89 -3.49 -6.05
N GLN A 151 1.94 -2.97 -4.85
CA GLN A 151 2.64 -1.73 -4.52
C GLN A 151 3.72 -1.97 -3.46
N LYS A 152 4.72 -1.09 -3.41
CA LYS A 152 5.73 -1.11 -2.34
C LYS A 152 5.05 -0.75 -1.03
N GLY A 153 5.22 -1.60 -0.01
CA GLY A 153 4.70 -1.41 1.33
C GLY A 153 5.63 -0.62 2.27
N ASN A 154 6.67 0.02 1.74
CA ASN A 154 7.60 0.79 2.55
C ASN A 154 6.91 2.00 3.18
N TYR A 155 7.12 2.20 4.47
CA TYR A 155 6.59 3.37 5.18
C TYR A 155 7.45 3.78 6.38
N LEU A 156 7.29 5.04 6.77
CA LEU A 156 7.66 5.59 8.07
C LEU A 156 6.44 6.32 8.63
N ARG A 157 6.03 5.96 9.84
CA ARG A 157 4.86 6.57 10.50
C ARG A 157 5.27 7.26 11.79
N ILE A 158 4.86 8.52 11.92
CA ILE A 158 4.87 9.22 13.21
C ILE A 158 3.64 8.72 13.97
N LYS A 159 3.88 7.71 14.83
CA LYS A 159 2.83 6.94 15.50
C LYS A 159 2.24 7.67 16.69
N ASN A 160 3.07 8.38 17.44
CA ASN A 160 2.65 9.18 18.58
C ASN A 160 3.55 10.40 18.75
N VAL A 161 2.92 11.54 19.03
CA VAL A 161 3.60 12.76 19.49
C VAL A 161 2.86 13.23 20.72
N GLU A 162 3.53 13.36 21.83
CA GLU A 162 2.98 13.86 23.09
C GLU A 162 3.82 15.02 23.61
N LEU A 163 3.17 16.12 23.89
CA LEU A 163 3.76 17.29 24.57
C LEU A 163 3.11 17.42 25.93
N GLY A 164 3.90 17.33 26.98
CA GLY A 164 3.51 17.54 28.37
C GLY A 164 4.13 18.80 28.96
N TYR A 165 3.48 19.33 29.96
CA TYR A 165 4.01 20.39 30.82
C TYR A 165 3.69 20.12 32.28
N THR A 166 4.72 19.99 33.10
CA THR A 166 4.59 19.83 34.55
C THR A 166 4.75 21.20 35.22
N LEU A 167 3.70 21.59 35.93
CA LEU A 167 3.68 22.87 36.61
C LEU A 167 4.74 22.93 37.75
N PRO A 168 5.39 24.08 37.96
CA PRO A 168 6.30 24.26 39.08
C PRO A 168 5.63 23.98 40.43
N SER A 169 6.32 23.29 41.32
CA SER A 169 5.79 22.90 42.64
C SER A 169 5.35 24.08 43.50
N ARG A 170 5.85 25.30 43.23
CA ARG A 170 5.39 26.54 43.90
C ARG A 170 3.93 26.82 43.61
N ILE A 171 3.43 26.49 42.40
CA ILE A 171 2.04 26.69 41.99
C ILE A 171 1.16 25.56 42.57
N THR A 172 1.61 24.31 42.45
CA THR A 172 0.79 23.15 42.84
C THR A 172 0.56 23.06 44.36
N ARG A 173 1.54 23.47 45.16
CA ARG A 173 1.43 23.53 46.64
C ARG A 173 0.36 24.51 47.10
N ALA A 174 0.06 25.54 46.32
CA ALA A 174 -0.97 26.54 46.70
C ALA A 174 -2.38 25.91 46.78
N PHE A 175 -2.63 24.80 46.11
CA PHE A 175 -3.88 24.04 46.17
C PHE A 175 -3.71 22.61 46.71
N GLY A 176 -2.61 22.36 47.44
CA GLY A 176 -2.40 21.11 48.18
C GLY A 176 -1.97 19.91 47.32
N ALA A 177 -1.57 20.13 46.08
CA ALA A 177 -1.09 19.05 45.19
C ALA A 177 0.46 18.97 45.17
N SER A 178 0.98 17.76 45.07
CA SER A 178 2.41 17.51 44.93
C SER A 178 2.89 17.77 43.50
N SER A 179 2.08 17.43 42.50
CA SER A 179 2.36 17.74 41.09
C SER A 179 1.10 17.85 40.25
N LEU A 180 1.18 18.63 39.16
CA LEU A 180 0.18 18.70 38.11
C LEU A 180 0.88 18.71 36.76
N ARG A 181 0.61 17.72 35.93
CA ARG A 181 1.07 17.65 34.55
C ARG A 181 -0.13 17.74 33.60
N LEU A 182 -0.06 18.65 32.65
CA LEU A 182 -1.00 18.77 31.53
C LEU A 182 -0.32 18.17 30.30
N TYR A 183 -1.05 17.44 29.46
CA TYR A 183 -0.50 16.92 28.23
C TYR A 183 -1.51 16.95 27.08
N ALA A 184 -0.95 17.02 25.87
CA ALA A 184 -1.67 16.82 24.64
C ALA A 184 -0.90 15.83 23.78
N SER A 185 -1.60 14.86 23.19
CA SER A 185 -0.97 13.90 22.29
C SER A 185 -1.78 13.69 21.01
N VAL A 186 -1.06 13.31 19.96
CA VAL A 186 -1.64 12.95 18.66
C VAL A 186 -1.14 11.56 18.28
N GLN A 187 -2.08 10.66 18.04
CA GLN A 187 -1.80 9.32 17.53
C GLN A 187 -1.99 9.27 16.01
N ASN A 188 -1.16 8.47 15.34
CA ASN A 188 -1.15 8.29 13.88
C ASN A 188 -1.07 9.64 13.15
N LEU A 189 -0.14 10.51 13.56
CA LEU A 189 -0.04 11.88 13.07
C LEU A 189 0.16 11.93 11.55
N TYR A 190 1.13 11.17 11.04
CA TYR A 190 1.42 11.14 9.61
C TYR A 190 2.16 9.87 9.20
N THR A 191 1.88 9.39 7.96
CA THR A 191 2.57 8.25 7.35
C THR A 191 3.20 8.68 6.04
N PHE A 192 4.51 8.54 5.95
CA PHE A 192 5.27 8.70 4.71
C PHE A 192 5.29 7.36 3.99
N THR A 193 4.65 7.27 2.83
CA THR A 193 4.57 6.06 2.02
C THR A 193 4.24 6.39 0.57
N ALA A 194 4.64 5.51 -0.35
CA ALA A 194 4.19 5.54 -1.75
C ALA A 194 2.95 4.66 -2.00
N PHE A 195 2.45 3.98 -0.95
CA PHE A 195 1.24 3.17 -1.03
C PHE A 195 0.01 4.07 -1.17
N THR A 196 -0.87 3.76 -2.14
CA THR A 196 -2.04 4.59 -2.45
C THR A 196 -3.35 4.09 -1.83
N GLY A 197 -3.30 2.99 -1.05
CA GLY A 197 -4.45 2.50 -0.28
C GLY A 197 -4.70 3.31 0.99
N TYR A 198 -5.72 2.92 1.73
CA TYR A 198 -6.14 3.65 2.95
C TYR A 198 -5.14 3.57 4.09
N ASP A 199 -4.54 2.38 4.32
CA ASP A 199 -3.55 2.19 5.39
C ASP A 199 -2.53 1.14 4.99
N VAL A 200 -1.25 1.50 5.03
CA VAL A 200 -0.13 0.63 4.69
C VAL A 200 0.11 -0.49 5.73
N GLU A 201 -0.38 -0.32 6.95
CA GLU A 201 -0.32 -1.33 8.02
C GLU A 201 -1.54 -2.27 8.01
N ALA A 202 -2.57 -1.98 7.22
CA ALA A 202 -3.74 -2.85 7.12
C ALA A 202 -3.40 -4.12 6.32
N TRP A 203 -3.73 -5.28 6.87
CA TRP A 203 -3.51 -6.57 6.22
C TRP A 203 -4.48 -6.81 5.05
N ASP A 204 -5.68 -6.22 5.11
CA ASP A 204 -6.68 -6.24 4.04
C ASP A 204 -6.93 -4.80 3.57
N THR A 205 -6.55 -4.52 2.33
CA THR A 205 -6.64 -3.17 1.76
C THR A 205 -8.05 -2.83 1.25
N THR A 206 -8.97 -3.78 1.23
CA THR A 206 -10.32 -3.59 0.69
C THR A 206 -11.35 -3.29 1.78
N ASN A 207 -11.31 -4.02 2.89
CA ASN A 207 -12.38 -4.03 3.89
C ASN A 207 -11.95 -3.52 5.27
N THR A 208 -10.71 -3.08 5.42
CA THR A 208 -10.20 -2.61 6.71
C THR A 208 -10.30 -1.10 6.82
N TYR A 209 -10.88 -0.62 7.92
CA TYR A 209 -10.85 0.81 8.24
C TYR A 209 -9.40 1.26 8.50
N PRO A 210 -9.00 2.42 7.96
CA PRO A 210 -7.70 3.00 8.26
C PRO A 210 -7.60 3.34 9.74
N GLY A 211 -6.40 3.25 10.31
CA GLY A 211 -6.12 3.70 11.66
C GLY A 211 -6.51 5.18 11.84
N ALA A 212 -7.41 5.45 12.78
CA ALA A 212 -7.85 6.81 13.04
C ALA A 212 -6.71 7.69 13.56
N ARG A 213 -6.70 8.96 13.17
CA ARG A 213 -5.91 9.98 13.85
C ARG A 213 -6.68 10.42 15.08
N ALA A 214 -6.08 10.29 16.27
CA ALA A 214 -6.70 10.67 17.53
C ALA A 214 -5.94 11.85 18.15
N PHE A 215 -6.68 12.84 18.65
CA PHE A 215 -6.17 13.95 19.44
C PHE A 215 -6.64 13.74 20.88
N ILE A 216 -5.71 13.70 21.80
CA ILE A 216 -5.95 13.38 23.20
C ILE A 216 -5.39 14.53 24.04
N GLY A 217 -6.19 15.03 24.97
CA GLY A 217 -5.76 15.96 26.00
C GLY A 217 -6.03 15.38 27.38
N GLY A 218 -5.13 15.58 28.32
CA GLY A 218 -5.30 15.05 29.65
C GLY A 218 -4.51 15.83 30.70
N LEU A 219 -4.81 15.50 31.95
CA LEU A 219 -4.09 15.99 33.11
C LEU A 219 -3.79 14.85 34.08
N THR A 220 -2.65 14.95 34.75
CA THR A 220 -2.28 14.06 35.86
C THR A 220 -2.05 14.92 37.08
N LEU A 221 -2.82 14.65 38.13
CA LEU A 221 -2.73 15.36 39.42
C LEU A 221 -2.31 14.36 40.49
N SER A 222 -1.31 14.74 41.29
CA SER A 222 -0.83 13.95 42.44
C SER A 222 -0.91 14.79 43.71
N PHE A 223 -1.32 14.19 44.81
CA PHE A 223 -1.44 14.81 46.13
C PHE A 223 -0.35 14.32 47.10
#